data_c240da06fbf820074ce06888e4faa1ef
#
_entry.id   c240da06fbf820074ce06888e4faa1ef
#
_cell.length_a   1.000
_cell.length_b   1.000
_cell.length_c   1.000
_cell.angle_alpha   90.00
_cell.angle_beta   90.00
_cell.angle_gamma   90.00
#
_symmetry.space_group_name_H-M   'P 1'
#
loop_
_entity.id
_entity.type
_entity.pdbx_description
1 polymer ?
#
loop_
_entity_poly.entity_id
_entity_poly.type
_entity_poly.pdbx_seq_one_letter_code
_entity_poly.pdbx_strand_id
1 'polypeptide(L)'
;KGLNIEAVARVDFPTGVVNVSLGEQGIPQYDICEGVAWDNIPFTPALANLASQAQAVCWGSLAQRNEVSRKTIFSFLDAMPSDEERLKVFDINLRQQFYTLEIIEASCRRANVLKINDEELVLVSEMLRLGAGSPEVLCRSLMERYGLSILVLTCGTNGSYVFTPVE
;
A
#
# COMPACT_ATOMS: atom_id res chain seq x y z
N LYS A 1 9.09 7.99 -20.41
CA LYS A 1 9.75 7.87 -21.70
C LYS A 1 9.90 6.37 -21.98
N GLY A 2 9.04 5.82 -22.86
CA GLY A 2 9.05 4.38 -23.16
C GLY A 2 8.19 3.49 -22.20
N LEU A 3 7.45 4.08 -21.26
CA LEU A 3 6.48 3.32 -20.47
C LEU A 3 5.22 3.04 -21.28
N ASN A 4 4.69 1.82 -21.17
CA ASN A 4 3.37 1.49 -21.68
C ASN A 4 2.31 2.22 -20.83
N ILE A 5 1.48 3.03 -21.45
CA ILE A 5 0.42 3.81 -20.82
C ILE A 5 -1.00 3.37 -21.24
N GLU A 6 -1.14 2.24 -21.93
CA GLU A 6 -2.43 1.76 -22.42
C GLU A 6 -3.43 1.47 -21.29
N ALA A 7 -2.92 1.10 -20.10
CA ALA A 7 -3.74 0.91 -18.91
C ALA A 7 -3.94 2.18 -18.07
N VAL A 8 -3.39 3.34 -18.49
CA VAL A 8 -3.59 4.60 -17.79
C VAL A 8 -4.91 5.23 -18.25
N ALA A 9 -5.90 5.20 -17.39
CA ALA A 9 -7.19 5.82 -17.66
C ALA A 9 -7.11 7.34 -17.61
N ARG A 10 -7.92 8.00 -18.46
CA ARG A 10 -8.21 9.43 -18.34
C ARG A 10 -9.59 9.57 -17.72
N VAL A 11 -9.68 10.43 -16.72
CA VAL A 11 -10.92 10.69 -15.97
C VAL A 11 -11.19 12.18 -15.91
N ASP A 12 -12.44 12.56 -15.72
CA ASP A 12 -12.86 13.97 -15.66
C ASP A 12 -12.69 14.55 -14.23
N PHE A 13 -11.47 14.40 -13.70
CA PHE A 13 -11.05 14.92 -12.40
C PHE A 13 -9.70 15.59 -12.53
N PRO A 14 -9.39 16.59 -11.68
CA PRO A 14 -8.11 17.30 -11.73
C PRO A 14 -6.95 16.36 -11.39
N THR A 15 -5.77 16.66 -11.91
CA THR A 15 -4.53 16.00 -11.52
C THR A 15 -4.29 16.17 -10.01
N GLY A 16 -3.77 15.11 -9.36
CA GLY A 16 -3.45 15.16 -7.95
C GLY A 16 -2.43 16.26 -7.61
N VAL A 17 -2.72 17.02 -6.55
CA VAL A 17 -1.90 18.12 -6.06
C VAL A 17 -1.65 17.92 -4.57
N VAL A 18 -0.46 18.30 -4.14
CA VAL A 18 -0.11 18.42 -2.73
C VAL A 18 0.24 19.90 -2.47
N ASN A 19 -0.51 20.55 -1.61
CA ASN A 19 -0.21 21.88 -1.14
C ASN A 19 0.86 21.80 -0.06
N VAL A 20 1.88 22.63 -0.16
CA VAL A 20 2.94 22.72 0.84
C VAL A 20 2.89 24.10 1.47
N SER A 21 2.69 24.16 2.78
CA SER A 21 2.81 25.36 3.58
C SER A 21 3.95 25.23 4.58
N LEU A 22 4.57 26.33 4.93
CA LEU A 22 5.59 26.35 5.98
C LEU A 22 4.91 26.70 7.30
N GLY A 23 4.96 25.80 8.24
CA GLY A 23 4.53 26.04 9.61
C GLY A 23 5.55 26.84 10.41
N GLU A 24 5.35 26.94 11.73
CA GLU A 24 6.30 27.54 12.65
C GLU A 24 7.68 26.88 12.52
N GLN A 25 8.74 27.67 12.56
CA GLN A 25 10.14 27.24 12.38
C GLN A 25 10.49 26.70 10.98
N GLY A 26 9.65 26.96 9.95
CA GLY A 26 9.94 26.54 8.58
C GLY A 26 9.71 25.04 8.32
N ILE A 27 9.03 24.33 9.21
CA ILE A 27 8.69 22.90 9.03
C ILE A 27 7.60 22.80 7.96
N PRO A 28 7.84 22.06 6.85
CA PRO A 28 6.83 21.91 5.80
C PRO A 28 5.63 21.09 6.29
N GLN A 29 4.44 21.61 6.02
CA GLN A 29 3.18 20.92 6.21
C GLN A 29 2.61 20.57 4.85
N TYR A 30 2.18 19.34 4.69
CA TYR A 30 1.66 18.81 3.43
C TYR A 30 0.15 18.61 3.55
N ASP A 31 -0.60 19.13 2.58
CA ASP A 31 -2.03 18.89 2.43
C ASP A 31 -2.27 18.18 1.10
N ILE A 32 -2.68 16.93 1.16
CA ILE A 32 -2.92 16.06 0.00
C ILE A 32 -4.35 16.24 -0.45
N CYS A 33 -4.56 17.02 -1.53
CA CYS A 33 -5.88 17.34 -2.03
C CYS A 33 -6.70 16.10 -2.38
N GLU A 34 -7.98 16.12 -2.02
CA GLU A 34 -8.96 15.08 -2.33
C GLU A 34 -9.75 15.38 -3.61
N GLY A 35 -10.50 14.39 -4.12
CA GLY A 35 -11.33 14.55 -5.30
C GLY A 35 -10.54 14.68 -6.59
N VAL A 36 -9.38 14.07 -6.66
CA VAL A 36 -8.44 14.13 -7.79
C VAL A 36 -8.50 12.85 -8.65
N ALA A 37 -7.82 12.86 -9.79
CA ALA A 37 -7.87 11.77 -10.77
C ALA A 37 -7.53 10.39 -10.19
N TRP A 38 -6.49 10.30 -9.36
CA TRP A 38 -6.11 9.02 -8.75
C TRP A 38 -7.03 8.53 -7.61
N ASP A 39 -7.98 9.35 -7.16
CA ASP A 39 -9.09 8.91 -6.31
C ASP A 39 -10.19 8.20 -7.11
N ASN A 40 -10.17 8.31 -8.45
CA ASN A 40 -11.23 7.89 -9.34
C ASN A 40 -10.73 6.99 -10.48
N ILE A 41 -9.82 6.07 -10.18
CA ILE A 41 -9.27 5.12 -11.14
C ILE A 41 -10.34 4.08 -11.49
N PRO A 42 -10.83 3.99 -12.76
CA PRO A 42 -11.81 3.00 -13.14
C PRO A 42 -11.17 1.63 -13.39
N PHE A 43 -11.88 0.55 -13.08
CA PHE A 43 -11.48 -0.80 -13.48
C PHE A 43 -11.91 -1.05 -14.93
N THR A 44 -10.96 -0.99 -15.85
CA THR A 44 -11.21 -1.15 -17.30
C THR A 44 -10.86 -2.54 -17.80
N PRO A 45 -11.38 -2.99 -18.98
CA PRO A 45 -10.94 -4.24 -19.60
C PRO A 45 -9.43 -4.30 -19.85
N ALA A 46 -8.78 -3.18 -20.19
CA ALA A 46 -7.34 -3.10 -20.34
C ALA A 46 -6.61 -3.40 -19.01
N LEU A 47 -7.13 -2.85 -17.90
CA LEU A 47 -6.58 -3.08 -16.59
C LEU A 47 -6.79 -4.53 -16.12
N ALA A 48 -7.94 -5.13 -16.43
CA ALA A 48 -8.21 -6.54 -16.15
C ALA A 48 -7.28 -7.48 -16.93
N ASN A 49 -7.04 -7.18 -18.21
CA ASN A 49 -6.09 -7.93 -19.04
C ASN A 49 -4.66 -7.78 -18.50
N LEU A 50 -4.26 -6.58 -18.09
CA LEU A 50 -2.96 -6.34 -17.45
C LEU A 50 -2.81 -7.16 -16.16
N ALA A 51 -3.85 -7.18 -15.31
CA ALA A 51 -3.83 -7.93 -14.06
C ALA A 51 -3.58 -9.43 -14.28
N SER A 52 -4.23 -10.03 -15.28
CA SER A 52 -4.08 -11.46 -15.59
C SER A 52 -2.67 -11.85 -16.02
N GLN A 53 -1.87 -10.89 -16.49
CA GLN A 53 -0.50 -11.10 -17.00
C GLN A 53 0.57 -10.54 -16.05
N ALA A 54 0.18 -9.73 -15.05
CA ALA A 54 1.11 -9.07 -14.17
C ALA A 54 1.89 -10.07 -13.32
N GLN A 55 3.20 -9.96 -13.30
CA GLN A 55 4.10 -10.75 -12.44
C GLN A 55 4.30 -10.08 -11.08
N ALA A 56 4.17 -8.75 -11.04
CA ALA A 56 4.29 -7.99 -9.80
C ALA A 56 3.33 -6.80 -9.81
N VAL A 57 2.81 -6.47 -8.64
CA VAL A 57 2.03 -5.26 -8.39
C VAL A 57 2.47 -4.65 -7.06
N CYS A 58 2.50 -3.32 -7.01
CA CYS A 58 2.73 -2.57 -5.77
C CYS A 58 1.59 -1.57 -5.58
N TRP A 59 1.05 -1.53 -4.37
CA TRP A 59 0.04 -0.55 -3.99
C TRP A 59 0.24 -0.05 -2.56
N GLY A 60 -0.39 1.08 -2.21
CA GLY A 60 -0.33 1.66 -0.88
C GLY A 60 -1.70 1.93 -0.29
N SER A 61 -1.74 2.44 0.95
CA SER A 61 -2.98 2.78 1.64
C SER A 61 -3.65 4.04 1.06
N LEU A 62 -2.86 5.05 0.71
CA LEU A 62 -3.36 6.38 0.32
C LEU A 62 -4.30 6.34 -0.89
N ALA A 63 -3.97 5.57 -1.93
CA ALA A 63 -4.80 5.44 -3.13
C ALA A 63 -6.15 4.75 -2.87
N GLN A 64 -6.33 4.18 -1.68
CA GLN A 64 -7.54 3.48 -1.27
C GLN A 64 -8.51 4.36 -0.46
N ARG A 65 -8.15 5.62 -0.18
CA ARG A 65 -8.99 6.54 0.59
C ARG A 65 -10.37 6.75 -0.04
N ASN A 66 -10.44 6.76 -1.38
CA ASN A 66 -11.70 6.82 -2.12
C ASN A 66 -12.13 5.41 -2.55
N GLU A 67 -13.43 5.14 -2.44
CA GLU A 67 -14.02 3.83 -2.71
C GLU A 67 -13.82 3.38 -4.17
N VAL A 68 -13.86 4.31 -5.14
CA VAL A 68 -13.72 4.01 -6.57
C VAL A 68 -12.36 3.37 -6.83
N SER A 69 -11.27 4.05 -6.47
CA SER A 69 -9.91 3.54 -6.65
C SER A 69 -9.62 2.32 -5.78
N ARG A 70 -10.18 2.27 -4.55
CA ARG A 70 -10.05 1.09 -3.69
C ARG A 70 -10.66 -0.15 -4.33
N LYS A 71 -11.87 -0.06 -4.88
CA LYS A 71 -12.52 -1.16 -5.61
C LYS A 71 -11.68 -1.59 -6.82
N THR A 72 -11.14 -0.64 -7.57
CA THR A 72 -10.28 -0.93 -8.73
C THR A 72 -9.01 -1.67 -8.31
N ILE A 73 -8.33 -1.21 -7.25
CA ILE A 73 -7.13 -1.86 -6.71
C ILE A 73 -7.45 -3.31 -6.31
N PHE A 74 -8.54 -3.54 -5.56
CA PHE A 74 -8.91 -4.89 -5.14
C PHE A 74 -9.33 -5.76 -6.32
N SER A 75 -10.08 -5.23 -7.28
CA SER A 75 -10.45 -5.97 -8.50
C SER A 75 -9.21 -6.37 -9.30
N PHE A 76 -8.20 -5.51 -9.37
CA PHE A 76 -6.91 -5.83 -10.00
C PHE A 76 -6.21 -6.98 -9.27
N LEU A 77 -6.08 -6.87 -7.96
CA LEU A 77 -5.43 -7.88 -7.13
C LEU A 77 -6.13 -9.25 -7.19
N ASP A 78 -7.48 -9.22 -7.19
CA ASP A 78 -8.31 -10.41 -7.27
C ASP A 78 -8.31 -11.05 -8.68
N ALA A 79 -8.04 -10.25 -9.74
CA ALA A 79 -7.87 -10.73 -11.12
C ALA A 79 -6.46 -11.26 -11.43
N MET A 80 -5.47 -10.99 -10.59
CA MET A 80 -4.15 -11.60 -10.72
C MET A 80 -4.21 -13.09 -10.40
N PRO A 81 -3.51 -13.95 -11.16
CA PRO A 81 -3.37 -15.35 -10.80
C PRO A 81 -2.81 -15.55 -9.38
N SER A 82 -3.26 -16.62 -8.74
CA SER A 82 -2.90 -16.95 -7.34
C SER A 82 -1.75 -17.95 -7.28
N ASP A 83 -0.70 -17.73 -8.08
CA ASP A 83 0.53 -18.51 -8.01
C ASP A 83 1.57 -17.85 -7.09
N GLU A 84 2.48 -18.65 -6.54
CA GLU A 84 3.50 -18.21 -5.59
C GLU A 84 4.62 -17.37 -6.24
N GLU A 85 4.72 -17.39 -7.56
CA GLU A 85 5.75 -16.66 -8.30
C GLU A 85 5.41 -15.16 -8.46
N ARG A 86 4.17 -14.76 -8.19
CA ARG A 86 3.71 -13.39 -8.37
C ARG A 86 3.88 -12.56 -7.12
N LEU A 87 4.45 -11.38 -7.28
CA LEU A 87 4.69 -10.46 -6.18
C LEU A 87 3.51 -9.49 -6.02
N LYS A 88 2.81 -9.60 -4.90
CA LYS A 88 1.77 -8.65 -4.47
C LYS A 88 2.31 -7.83 -3.29
N VAL A 89 2.90 -6.67 -3.61
CA VAL A 89 3.63 -5.83 -2.65
C VAL A 89 2.71 -4.76 -2.09
N PHE A 90 2.39 -4.85 -0.81
CA PHE A 90 1.70 -3.79 -0.09
C PHE A 90 2.72 -2.91 0.65
N ASP A 91 2.96 -1.70 0.14
CA ASP A 91 3.69 -0.65 0.85
C ASP A 91 2.67 0.16 1.67
N ILE A 92 2.63 -0.04 2.98
CA ILE A 92 1.60 0.56 3.85
C ILE A 92 1.55 2.07 3.66
N ASN A 93 2.67 2.75 3.79
CA ASN A 93 2.88 4.14 3.46
C ASN A 93 1.73 5.06 3.94
N LEU A 94 1.49 5.07 5.25
CA LEU A 94 0.43 5.87 5.87
C LEU A 94 0.63 7.36 5.61
N ARG A 95 -0.45 8.06 5.27
CA ARG A 95 -0.44 9.48 5.04
C ARG A 95 -1.64 10.14 5.72
N GLN A 96 -1.37 11.16 6.54
CA GLN A 96 -2.40 11.91 7.28
C GLN A 96 -3.35 10.93 8.00
N GLN A 97 -4.65 10.98 7.69
CA GLN A 97 -5.70 10.10 8.23
C GLN A 97 -6.39 9.26 7.14
N PHE A 98 -5.75 9.13 5.97
CA PHE A 98 -6.31 8.44 4.81
C PHE A 98 -6.11 6.91 4.86
N TYR A 99 -6.32 6.32 6.04
CA TYR A 99 -6.25 4.88 6.27
C TYR A 99 -7.26 4.45 7.34
N THR A 100 -7.68 3.22 7.25
CA THR A 100 -8.55 2.59 8.25
C THR A 100 -8.08 1.17 8.53
N LEU A 101 -8.50 0.60 9.65
CA LEU A 101 -8.23 -0.80 9.97
C LEU A 101 -8.69 -1.72 8.83
N GLU A 102 -9.87 -1.46 8.25
CA GLU A 102 -10.42 -2.25 7.16
C GLU A 102 -9.51 -2.23 5.92
N ILE A 103 -9.00 -1.04 5.53
CA ILE A 103 -8.08 -0.90 4.39
C ILE A 103 -6.79 -1.68 4.63
N ILE A 104 -6.21 -1.54 5.83
CA ILE A 104 -4.96 -2.23 6.19
C ILE A 104 -5.16 -3.75 6.18
N GLU A 105 -6.19 -4.26 6.87
CA GLU A 105 -6.46 -5.69 6.90
C GLU A 105 -6.76 -6.28 5.53
N ALA A 106 -7.63 -5.62 4.74
CA ALA A 106 -7.99 -6.10 3.41
C ALA A 106 -6.79 -6.12 2.44
N SER A 107 -5.87 -5.16 2.58
CA SER A 107 -4.64 -5.12 1.81
C SER A 107 -3.64 -6.18 2.26
N CYS A 108 -3.41 -6.35 3.57
CA CYS A 108 -2.52 -7.37 4.10
C CYS A 108 -2.97 -8.79 3.70
N ARG A 109 -4.29 -9.07 3.67
CA ARG A 109 -4.83 -10.37 3.23
C ARG A 109 -4.59 -10.68 1.76
N ARG A 110 -4.33 -9.68 0.92
CA ARG A 110 -4.07 -9.82 -0.52
C ARG A 110 -2.59 -9.78 -0.87
N ALA A 111 -1.76 -9.32 0.04
CA ALA A 111 -0.32 -9.21 -0.14
C ALA A 111 0.39 -10.55 0.16
N ASN A 112 1.51 -10.80 -0.52
CA ASN A 112 2.51 -11.77 -0.09
C ASN A 112 3.84 -11.09 0.30
N VAL A 113 3.97 -9.79 -0.02
CA VAL A 113 5.08 -8.95 0.42
C VAL A 113 4.53 -7.71 1.11
N LEU A 114 5.00 -7.42 2.33
CA LEU A 114 4.64 -6.23 3.08
C LEU A 114 5.87 -5.35 3.28
N LYS A 115 5.75 -4.05 3.00
CA LYS A 115 6.74 -3.05 3.39
C LYS A 115 6.10 -2.09 4.39
N ILE A 116 6.80 -1.86 5.49
CA ILE A 116 6.37 -1.02 6.61
C ILE A 116 7.58 -0.31 7.20
N ASN A 117 7.41 0.90 7.71
CA ASN A 117 8.46 1.55 8.49
C ASN A 117 8.27 1.34 10.00
N ASP A 118 9.25 1.73 10.79
CA ASP A 118 9.27 1.54 12.24
C ASP A 118 8.13 2.29 12.97
N GLU A 119 7.80 3.52 12.55
CA GLU A 119 6.69 4.30 13.10
C GLU A 119 5.34 3.67 12.72
N GLU A 120 5.18 3.27 11.47
CA GLU A 120 3.99 2.59 10.97
C GLU A 120 3.79 1.24 11.67
N LEU A 121 4.86 0.51 11.96
CA LEU A 121 4.80 -0.80 12.64
C LEU A 121 4.13 -0.67 14.01
N VAL A 122 4.47 0.36 14.79
CA VAL A 122 3.85 0.61 16.10
C VAL A 122 2.35 0.84 15.93
N LEU A 123 1.98 1.79 15.07
CA LEU A 123 0.59 2.17 14.85
C LEU A 123 -0.27 1.00 14.32
N VAL A 124 0.25 0.28 13.31
CA VAL A 124 -0.45 -0.86 12.71
C VAL A 124 -0.59 -2.02 13.69
N SER A 125 0.42 -2.24 14.54
CA SER A 125 0.35 -3.27 15.57
C SER A 125 -0.73 -2.98 16.61
N GLU A 126 -0.90 -1.72 17.01
CA GLU A 126 -1.97 -1.27 17.91
C GLU A 126 -3.35 -1.44 17.23
N MET A 127 -3.51 -0.98 15.99
CA MET A 127 -4.75 -1.10 15.23
C MET A 127 -5.19 -2.57 15.07
N LEU A 128 -4.23 -3.46 14.81
CA LEU A 128 -4.44 -4.89 14.60
C LEU A 128 -4.49 -5.70 15.91
N ARG A 129 -4.20 -5.06 17.05
CA ARG A 129 -4.14 -5.71 18.38
C ARG A 129 -3.19 -6.89 18.41
N LEU A 130 -1.96 -6.70 17.88
CA LEU A 130 -0.96 -7.77 17.84
C LEU A 130 -0.31 -8.05 19.20
N GLY A 131 -0.58 -7.21 20.21
CA GLY A 131 0.08 -7.28 21.51
C GLY A 131 1.35 -6.46 21.57
N ALA A 132 2.09 -6.58 22.67
CA ALA A 132 3.37 -5.91 22.89
C ALA A 132 4.53 -6.83 22.50
N GLY A 133 5.56 -6.27 21.89
CA GLY A 133 6.76 -7.04 21.51
C GLY A 133 7.86 -6.15 20.92
N SER A 134 9.02 -6.73 20.69
CA SER A 134 10.07 -6.09 19.92
C SER A 134 9.61 -5.91 18.46
N PRO A 135 10.22 -5.00 17.68
CA PRO A 135 9.92 -4.86 16.26
C PRO A 135 9.99 -6.19 15.49
N GLU A 136 10.94 -7.06 15.83
CA GLU A 136 11.05 -8.40 15.23
C GLU A 136 9.82 -9.26 15.53
N VAL A 137 9.37 -9.29 16.79
CA VAL A 137 8.18 -10.07 17.21
C VAL A 137 6.95 -9.59 16.49
N LEU A 138 6.76 -8.26 16.38
CA LEU A 138 5.63 -7.67 15.69
C LEU A 138 5.64 -7.98 14.18
N CYS A 139 6.82 -7.89 13.53
CA CYS A 139 6.97 -8.25 12.13
C CYS A 139 6.64 -9.73 11.88
N ARG A 140 7.14 -10.64 12.71
CA ARG A 140 6.82 -12.08 12.61
C ARG A 140 5.33 -12.37 12.84
N SER A 141 4.72 -11.69 13.80
CA SER A 141 3.26 -11.79 14.03
C SER A 141 2.44 -11.34 12.81
N LEU A 142 2.87 -10.27 12.12
CA LEU A 142 2.25 -9.83 10.86
C LEU A 142 2.42 -10.89 9.76
N MET A 143 3.62 -11.45 9.63
CA MET A 143 3.90 -12.50 8.64
C MET A 143 3.02 -13.72 8.86
N GLU A 144 2.96 -14.22 10.09
CA GLU A 144 2.15 -15.38 10.46
C GLU A 144 0.66 -15.12 10.24
N ARG A 145 0.15 -13.97 10.72
CA ARG A 145 -1.27 -13.61 10.63
C ARG A 145 -1.79 -13.54 9.20
N TYR A 146 -0.96 -13.07 8.26
CA TYR A 146 -1.37 -12.81 6.88
C TYR A 146 -0.70 -13.73 5.85
N GLY A 147 0.13 -14.69 6.27
CA GLY A 147 0.81 -15.62 5.38
C GLY A 147 1.82 -14.92 4.44
N LEU A 148 2.52 -13.90 4.96
CA LEU A 148 3.45 -13.13 4.12
C LEU A 148 4.74 -13.94 3.86
N SER A 149 5.18 -13.97 2.60
CA SER A 149 6.47 -14.55 2.22
C SER A 149 7.65 -13.64 2.53
N ILE A 150 7.44 -12.32 2.48
CA ILE A 150 8.47 -11.32 2.77
C ILE A 150 7.84 -10.17 3.54
N LEU A 151 8.55 -9.68 4.57
CA LEU A 151 8.26 -8.41 5.21
C LEU A 151 9.53 -7.56 5.25
N VAL A 152 9.43 -6.32 4.78
CA VAL A 152 10.51 -5.33 4.81
C VAL A 152 10.18 -4.25 5.82
N LEU A 153 10.97 -4.17 6.89
CA LEU A 153 10.92 -3.10 7.87
C LEU A 153 11.99 -2.06 7.54
N THR A 154 11.60 -0.82 7.29
CA THR A 154 12.53 0.30 7.07
C THR A 154 12.65 1.15 8.32
N CYS A 155 13.88 1.57 8.69
CA CYS A 155 14.21 2.29 9.92
C CYS A 155 14.98 3.58 9.63
N GLY A 156 14.60 4.31 8.59
CA GLY A 156 15.24 5.57 8.18
C GLY A 156 16.75 5.40 7.97
N THR A 157 17.56 6.20 8.67
CA THR A 157 19.03 6.15 8.60
C THR A 157 19.65 4.89 9.21
N ASN A 158 18.86 4.12 9.98
CA ASN A 158 19.30 2.86 10.59
C ASN A 158 19.19 1.67 9.64
N GLY A 159 18.83 1.89 8.38
CA GLY A 159 18.75 0.88 7.35
C GLY A 159 17.40 0.16 7.29
N SER A 160 17.42 -1.12 6.91
CA SER A 160 16.22 -1.94 6.79
C SER A 160 16.49 -3.38 7.15
N TYR A 161 15.45 -4.07 7.59
CA TYR A 161 15.45 -5.50 7.88
C TYR A 161 14.48 -6.21 6.95
N VAL A 162 14.88 -7.38 6.48
CA VAL A 162 14.04 -8.25 5.66
C VAL A 162 13.76 -9.53 6.45
N PHE A 163 12.49 -9.84 6.61
CA PHE A 163 12.01 -11.06 7.26
C PHE A 163 11.43 -12.00 6.22
N THR A 164 11.77 -13.27 6.36
CA THR A 164 11.19 -14.40 5.61
C THR A 164 10.67 -15.43 6.61
N PRO A 165 9.78 -16.35 6.22
CA PRO A 165 9.39 -17.47 7.06
C PRO A 165 10.64 -18.20 7.60
N VAL A 166 10.58 -18.63 8.86
CA VAL A 166 11.63 -19.47 9.45
C VAL A 166 11.29 -20.91 9.07
N GLU A 167 12.24 -21.60 8.44
CA GLU A 167 12.17 -23.03 8.18
C GLU A 167 12.41 -23.84 9.46
#